data_99830170f04be53d13863f9baff98d86
#
_entry.id   99830170f04be53d13863f9baff98d86
#
_cell.length_a   1.000
_cell.length_b   1.000
_cell.length_c   1.000
_cell.angle_alpha   90.00
_cell.angle_beta   90.00
_cell.angle_gamma   90.00
#
_symmetry.space_group_name_H-M   'P 1'
#
loop_
_entity.id
_entity.type
_entity.pdbx_description
1 polymer ?
#
loop_
_entity_poly.entity_id
_entity_poly.type
_entity_poly.pdbx_seq_one_letter_code
_entity_poly.pdbx_strand_id
1 'polypeptide(L)'
;MEDWVSLGYLLSVALFIFGLKKLGHPRTAPFGNQLGALGMLVAVLTTILSMELAGDAEWVLIGVGVALGSLIGYIMAVRVQMTGMPELVALFNGFGGAASALVALSEVWRYMEDSSNIPTGNLEITVIMVAAGLSALVGWMTLTGSLLAMYKLKGGVSVFGKWIKTPTWGPPWLNPVKVLLVIAVAVLIYLSIDEPTNTTYLWSIIGISCLLGLVLVLPIGGADMPVVVSLLNSLSGIAAAFTGFIIGNSALIIAGSLVGASGLILTFIMCKAMNRTLADVLFKSFGGTGEKESLTRTKVGSDPDEVAMMIDGAQKVIIVPGYGMAVSQCQHQVKEFADLISEKFDTEVKYAIHPVAGRMPGHMNVLLAEANVPYEQLIEMDEINSEFPECDVAIVIGANDTTNPAARSGEGPLAGMPIIDADAARTVVIIKRSLSVGYAGVDNDLFYMDKTMMLFGDGKAMMTGLNNAIKEI
;
A
#
# COMPACT_ATOMS: atom_id res chain seq x y z
N MET A 1 -6.36 24.15 -33.67
CA MET A 1 -6.94 23.44 -32.48
C MET A 1 -5.90 22.75 -31.61
N GLU A 2 -4.75 22.38 -32.11
CA GLU A 2 -3.73 21.61 -31.39
C GLU A 2 -3.03 22.35 -30.24
N ASP A 3 -2.84 23.66 -30.33
CA ASP A 3 -2.07 24.44 -29.37
C ASP A 3 -2.73 24.50 -27.97
N TRP A 4 -4.05 24.67 -27.87
CA TRP A 4 -4.74 24.76 -26.60
C TRP A 4 -4.85 23.39 -25.89
N VAL A 5 -4.96 22.28 -26.67
CA VAL A 5 -4.96 20.91 -26.14
C VAL A 5 -3.62 20.62 -25.50
N SER A 6 -2.53 20.95 -26.20
CA SER A 6 -1.18 20.81 -25.70
C SER A 6 -0.93 21.64 -24.42
N LEU A 7 -1.46 22.88 -24.38
CA LEU A 7 -1.40 23.72 -23.18
C LEU A 7 -2.22 23.16 -22.02
N GLY A 8 -3.40 22.58 -22.28
CA GLY A 8 -4.23 21.92 -21.26
C GLY A 8 -3.51 20.72 -20.63
N TYR A 9 -2.92 19.86 -21.46
CA TYR A 9 -2.13 18.73 -20.97
C TYR A 9 -0.85 19.18 -20.25
N LEU A 10 -0.16 20.21 -20.72
CA LEU A 10 1.00 20.78 -20.04
C LEU A 10 0.64 21.30 -18.63
N LEU A 11 -0.48 22.01 -18.50
CA LEU A 11 -1.00 22.49 -17.22
C LEU A 11 -1.33 21.32 -16.30
N SER A 12 -2.01 20.29 -16.80
CA SER A 12 -2.32 19.07 -16.04
C SER A 12 -1.05 18.39 -15.51
N VAL A 13 -0.05 18.19 -16.37
CA VAL A 13 1.25 17.60 -15.99
C VAL A 13 1.96 18.45 -14.93
N ALA A 14 1.98 19.78 -15.07
CA ALA A 14 2.56 20.66 -14.07
C ALA A 14 1.86 20.49 -12.71
N LEU A 15 0.52 20.43 -12.70
CA LEU A 15 -0.25 20.21 -11.47
C LEU A 15 0.05 18.84 -10.84
N PHE A 16 0.23 17.78 -11.62
CA PHE A 16 0.64 16.46 -11.10
C PHE A 16 2.05 16.50 -10.51
N ILE A 17 3.02 17.13 -11.17
CA ILE A 17 4.39 17.24 -10.65
C ILE A 17 4.41 18.02 -9.33
N PHE A 18 3.73 19.18 -9.26
CA PHE A 18 3.64 19.94 -8.02
C PHE A 18 2.85 19.21 -6.95
N GLY A 19 1.78 18.49 -7.33
CA GLY A 19 1.02 17.64 -6.44
C GLY A 19 1.91 16.56 -5.81
N LEU A 20 2.64 15.79 -6.60
CA LEU A 20 3.57 14.76 -6.12
C LEU A 20 4.65 15.34 -5.20
N LYS A 21 5.22 16.50 -5.56
CA LYS A 21 6.19 17.18 -4.70
C LYS A 21 5.60 17.54 -3.33
N LYS A 22 4.34 17.96 -3.27
CA LYS A 22 3.66 18.31 -2.02
C LYS A 22 3.22 17.10 -1.21
N LEU A 23 3.00 15.94 -1.85
CA LEU A 23 2.72 14.67 -1.17
C LEU A 23 3.91 14.13 -0.38
N GLY A 24 5.12 14.58 -0.66
CA GLY A 24 6.34 14.13 0.04
C GLY A 24 6.44 14.56 1.51
N HIS A 25 5.55 15.41 2.02
CA HIS A 25 5.54 15.83 3.42
C HIS A 25 4.11 15.85 3.97
N PRO A 26 3.84 15.27 5.16
CA PRO A 26 2.49 15.12 5.71
C PRO A 26 1.68 16.43 5.79
N ARG A 27 2.30 17.54 6.20
CA ARG A 27 1.63 18.87 6.27
C ARG A 27 1.13 19.37 4.94
N THR A 28 1.85 19.08 3.84
CA THR A 28 1.51 19.57 2.50
C THR A 28 0.75 18.55 1.68
N ALA A 29 0.66 17.30 2.14
CA ALA A 29 0.01 16.20 1.43
C ALA A 29 -1.47 16.46 1.09
N PRO A 30 -2.33 17.03 1.98
CA PRO A 30 -3.71 17.36 1.62
C PRO A 30 -3.80 18.34 0.44
N PHE A 31 -2.94 19.37 0.43
CA PHE A 31 -2.86 20.32 -0.68
C PHE A 31 -2.30 19.67 -1.95
N GLY A 32 -1.29 18.79 -1.83
CA GLY A 32 -0.77 17.98 -2.93
C GLY A 32 -1.85 17.12 -3.59
N ASN A 33 -2.71 16.51 -2.78
CA ASN A 33 -3.83 15.71 -3.26
C ASN A 33 -4.87 16.56 -4.02
N GLN A 34 -5.16 17.78 -3.55
CA GLN A 34 -6.04 18.72 -4.26
C GLN A 34 -5.45 19.15 -5.61
N LEU A 35 -4.13 19.40 -5.68
CA LEU A 35 -3.45 19.70 -6.93
C LEU A 35 -3.51 18.52 -7.91
N GLY A 36 -3.33 17.30 -7.44
CA GLY A 36 -3.48 16.09 -8.26
C GLY A 36 -4.91 15.94 -8.79
N ALA A 37 -5.91 16.14 -7.95
CA ALA A 37 -7.32 16.11 -8.36
C ALA A 37 -7.66 17.21 -9.40
N LEU A 38 -7.14 18.42 -9.20
CA LEU A 38 -7.29 19.50 -10.18
C LEU A 38 -6.58 19.18 -11.49
N GLY A 39 -5.38 18.61 -11.44
CA GLY A 39 -4.64 18.15 -12.62
C GLY A 39 -5.42 17.10 -13.42
N MET A 40 -6.04 16.15 -12.73
CA MET A 40 -6.91 15.14 -13.36
C MET A 40 -8.14 15.79 -14.01
N LEU A 41 -8.79 16.71 -13.31
CA LEU A 41 -9.95 17.45 -13.86
C LEU A 41 -9.57 18.19 -15.14
N VAL A 42 -8.44 18.90 -15.14
CA VAL A 42 -7.93 19.62 -16.34
C VAL A 42 -7.66 18.62 -17.47
N ALA A 43 -7.01 17.48 -17.20
CA ALA A 43 -6.74 16.46 -18.21
C ALA A 43 -8.03 15.92 -18.84
N VAL A 44 -9.01 15.55 -18.00
CA VAL A 44 -10.31 15.01 -18.46
C VAL A 44 -11.07 16.04 -19.30
N LEU A 45 -11.16 17.28 -18.83
CA LEU A 45 -11.83 18.36 -19.58
C LEU A 45 -11.11 18.62 -20.91
N THR A 46 -9.78 18.69 -20.92
CA THR A 46 -9.00 18.87 -22.16
C THR A 46 -9.28 17.73 -23.14
N THR A 47 -9.29 16.48 -22.67
CA THR A 47 -9.58 15.31 -23.49
C THR A 47 -11.00 15.39 -24.07
N ILE A 48 -12.02 15.60 -23.23
CA ILE A 48 -13.42 15.67 -23.66
C ILE A 48 -13.62 16.78 -24.69
N LEU A 49 -13.03 17.96 -24.49
CA LEU A 49 -13.15 19.08 -25.40
C LEU A 49 -12.37 18.90 -26.71
N SER A 50 -11.34 18.03 -26.72
CA SER A 50 -10.56 17.72 -27.92
C SER A 50 -11.15 16.57 -28.75
N MET A 51 -12.12 15.83 -28.23
CA MET A 51 -12.72 14.69 -28.93
C MET A 51 -13.69 15.15 -30.01
N GLU A 52 -13.47 14.67 -31.23
CA GLU A 52 -14.43 14.77 -32.33
C GLU A 52 -15.24 13.48 -32.38
N LEU A 53 -16.38 13.45 -31.68
CA LEU A 53 -17.25 12.27 -31.66
C LEU A 53 -18.24 12.31 -32.82
N ALA A 54 -18.45 11.16 -33.46
CA ALA A 54 -19.24 11.05 -34.67
C ALA A 54 -20.76 11.06 -34.41
N GLY A 55 -21.20 10.86 -33.15
CA GLY A 55 -22.63 10.79 -32.84
C GLY A 55 -23.01 10.92 -31.36
N ASP A 56 -24.32 11.19 -31.14
CA ASP A 56 -24.89 11.35 -29.80
C ASP A 56 -24.75 10.10 -28.88
N ALA A 57 -24.72 8.91 -29.49
CA ALA A 57 -24.59 7.64 -28.74
C ALA A 57 -23.24 7.52 -28.00
N GLU A 58 -22.17 8.01 -28.57
CA GLU A 58 -20.83 7.99 -27.97
C GLU A 58 -20.77 8.92 -26.75
N TRP A 59 -21.36 10.13 -26.86
CA TRP A 59 -21.47 11.06 -25.74
C TRP A 59 -22.28 10.48 -24.59
N VAL A 60 -23.36 9.75 -24.88
CA VAL A 60 -24.17 9.08 -23.85
C VAL A 60 -23.37 7.99 -23.15
N LEU A 61 -22.60 7.18 -23.88
CA LEU A 61 -21.76 6.13 -23.28
C LEU A 61 -20.68 6.72 -22.37
N ILE A 62 -20.00 7.77 -22.80
CA ILE A 62 -19.01 8.49 -21.98
C ILE A 62 -19.69 9.06 -20.72
N GLY A 63 -20.82 9.74 -20.87
CA GLY A 63 -21.56 10.32 -19.76
C GLY A 63 -22.02 9.28 -18.74
N VAL A 64 -22.55 8.15 -19.21
CA VAL A 64 -22.94 7.01 -18.35
C VAL A 64 -21.72 6.41 -17.64
N GLY A 65 -20.61 6.20 -18.36
CA GLY A 65 -19.38 5.68 -17.77
C GLY A 65 -18.83 6.57 -16.67
N VAL A 66 -18.75 7.88 -16.91
CA VAL A 66 -18.29 8.86 -15.92
C VAL A 66 -19.24 8.92 -14.74
N ALA A 67 -20.57 8.93 -14.95
CA ALA A 67 -21.56 9.00 -13.88
C ALA A 67 -21.51 7.75 -12.99
N LEU A 68 -21.50 6.56 -13.60
CA LEU A 68 -21.43 5.29 -12.86
C LEU A 68 -20.10 5.14 -12.11
N GLY A 69 -18.97 5.42 -12.77
CA GLY A 69 -17.65 5.35 -12.15
C GLY A 69 -17.50 6.32 -10.98
N SER A 70 -17.97 7.56 -11.13
CA SER A 70 -17.97 8.57 -10.08
C SER A 70 -18.87 8.18 -8.89
N LEU A 71 -20.06 7.66 -9.16
CA LEU A 71 -21.00 7.22 -8.13
C LEU A 71 -20.41 6.05 -7.31
N ILE A 72 -19.89 5.03 -8.00
CA ILE A 72 -19.27 3.87 -7.34
C ILE A 72 -18.05 4.31 -6.55
N GLY A 73 -17.16 5.10 -7.14
CA GLY A 73 -15.95 5.59 -6.48
C GLY A 73 -16.27 6.45 -5.25
N TYR A 74 -17.25 7.34 -5.34
CA TYR A 74 -17.71 8.16 -4.22
C TYR A 74 -18.28 7.31 -3.08
N ILE A 75 -19.17 6.36 -3.38
CA ILE A 75 -19.75 5.46 -2.36
C ILE A 75 -18.66 4.67 -1.66
N MET A 76 -17.69 4.15 -2.41
CA MET A 76 -16.57 3.39 -1.84
C MET A 76 -15.69 4.29 -0.96
N ALA A 77 -15.34 5.48 -1.43
CA ALA A 77 -14.47 6.40 -0.67
C ALA A 77 -15.09 6.88 0.64
N VAL A 78 -16.41 7.18 0.66
CA VAL A 78 -17.10 7.68 1.86
C VAL A 78 -17.41 6.56 2.87
N ARG A 79 -17.64 5.32 2.40
CA ARG A 79 -18.03 4.20 3.28
C ARG A 79 -16.87 3.37 3.79
N VAL A 80 -15.68 3.53 3.24
CA VAL A 80 -14.53 2.75 3.69
C VAL A 80 -14.10 3.22 5.09
N GLN A 81 -13.90 2.25 5.98
CA GLN A 81 -13.27 2.51 7.28
C GLN A 81 -11.75 2.62 7.10
N MET A 82 -11.06 3.35 7.96
CA MET A 82 -9.60 3.51 7.89
C MET A 82 -8.84 2.19 7.91
N THR A 83 -9.35 1.19 8.63
CA THR A 83 -8.80 -0.19 8.62
C THR A 83 -8.93 -0.89 7.28
N GLY A 84 -9.89 -0.50 6.44
CA GLY A 84 -10.12 -1.02 5.09
C GLY A 84 -9.42 -0.24 3.97
N MET A 85 -8.68 0.82 4.30
CA MET A 85 -7.95 1.62 3.29
C MET A 85 -6.95 0.79 2.46
N PRO A 86 -6.15 -0.13 3.04
CA PRO A 86 -5.22 -0.93 2.25
C PRO A 86 -5.91 -1.78 1.17
N GLU A 87 -7.08 -2.34 1.49
CA GLU A 87 -7.90 -3.12 0.56
C GLU A 87 -8.44 -2.24 -0.58
N LEU A 88 -8.90 -1.03 -0.24
CA LEU A 88 -9.40 -0.07 -1.22
C LEU A 88 -8.30 0.41 -2.16
N VAL A 89 -7.12 0.72 -1.63
CA VAL A 89 -5.95 1.12 -2.43
C VAL A 89 -5.53 0.00 -3.39
N ALA A 90 -5.48 -1.25 -2.90
CA ALA A 90 -5.20 -2.40 -3.75
C ALA A 90 -6.22 -2.51 -4.89
N LEU A 91 -7.51 -2.36 -4.60
CA LEU A 91 -8.57 -2.42 -5.60
C LEU A 91 -8.45 -1.32 -6.66
N PHE A 92 -8.16 -0.09 -6.26
CA PHE A 92 -7.98 1.03 -7.20
C PHE A 92 -6.76 0.84 -8.09
N ASN A 93 -5.67 0.29 -7.58
CA ASN A 93 -4.52 -0.09 -8.41
C ASN A 93 -4.93 -1.10 -9.50
N GLY A 94 -5.74 -2.09 -9.13
CA GLY A 94 -6.28 -3.07 -10.06
C GLY A 94 -7.15 -2.43 -11.16
N PHE A 95 -8.06 -1.56 -10.78
CA PHE A 95 -8.92 -0.86 -11.75
C PHE A 95 -8.12 0.09 -12.65
N GLY A 96 -7.09 0.78 -12.13
CA GLY A 96 -6.19 1.61 -12.94
C GLY A 96 -5.45 0.81 -13.99
N GLY A 97 -4.93 -0.38 -13.61
CA GLY A 97 -4.30 -1.31 -14.54
C GLY A 97 -5.28 -1.82 -15.60
N ALA A 98 -6.49 -2.23 -15.17
CA ALA A 98 -7.54 -2.70 -16.08
C ALA A 98 -7.98 -1.61 -17.07
N ALA A 99 -8.17 -0.37 -16.60
CA ALA A 99 -8.53 0.75 -17.46
C ALA A 99 -7.48 0.99 -18.55
N SER A 100 -6.19 0.99 -18.17
CA SER A 100 -5.08 1.13 -19.11
C SER A 100 -5.08 -0.01 -20.15
N ALA A 101 -5.22 -1.26 -19.70
CA ALA A 101 -5.26 -2.43 -20.59
C ALA A 101 -6.49 -2.41 -21.53
N LEU A 102 -7.65 -1.94 -21.07
CA LEU A 102 -8.86 -1.83 -21.90
C LEU A 102 -8.72 -0.75 -22.98
N VAL A 103 -8.10 0.40 -22.68
CA VAL A 103 -7.83 1.43 -23.69
C VAL A 103 -6.84 0.89 -24.72
N ALA A 104 -5.77 0.21 -24.29
CA ALA A 104 -4.83 -0.45 -25.20
C ALA A 104 -5.53 -1.49 -26.10
N LEU A 105 -6.43 -2.29 -25.51
CA LEU A 105 -7.22 -3.28 -26.23
C LEU A 105 -8.13 -2.62 -27.27
N SER A 106 -8.79 -1.51 -26.93
CA SER A 106 -9.71 -0.84 -27.87
C SER A 106 -8.99 -0.32 -29.11
N GLU A 107 -7.76 0.17 -28.96
CA GLU A 107 -6.98 0.65 -30.09
C GLU A 107 -6.52 -0.49 -31.01
N VAL A 108 -6.04 -1.61 -30.44
CA VAL A 108 -5.69 -2.80 -31.22
C VAL A 108 -6.93 -3.40 -31.90
N TRP A 109 -8.10 -3.34 -31.25
CA TRP A 109 -9.35 -3.81 -31.81
C TRP A 109 -9.75 -3.06 -33.09
N ARG A 110 -9.48 -1.74 -33.16
CA ARG A 110 -9.71 -0.93 -34.38
C ARG A 110 -8.92 -1.46 -35.59
N TYR A 111 -7.71 -1.98 -35.35
CA TYR A 111 -6.89 -2.58 -36.42
C TYR A 111 -7.44 -3.92 -36.88
N MET A 112 -8.10 -4.67 -35.98
CA MET A 112 -8.74 -5.93 -36.30
C MET A 112 -10.03 -5.78 -37.07
N GLU A 113 -10.83 -4.72 -36.79
CA GLU A 113 -12.07 -4.44 -37.51
C GLU A 113 -11.81 -3.90 -38.91
N ASP A 114 -10.85 -3.01 -39.05
CA ASP A 114 -10.51 -2.42 -40.37
C ASP A 114 -8.98 -2.28 -40.51
N SER A 115 -8.44 -3.14 -41.38
CA SER A 115 -7.00 -3.17 -41.65
C SER A 115 -6.48 -1.84 -42.30
N SER A 116 -7.36 -0.98 -42.80
CA SER A 116 -6.98 0.32 -43.31
C SER A 116 -6.51 1.29 -42.20
N ASN A 117 -6.89 1.03 -40.96
CA ASN A 117 -6.44 1.78 -39.79
C ASN A 117 -5.02 1.42 -39.31
N ILE A 118 -4.43 0.33 -39.87
CA ILE A 118 -3.10 -0.06 -39.50
C ILE A 118 -2.07 0.95 -40.00
N PRO A 119 -1.20 1.50 -39.15
CA PRO A 119 -0.16 2.42 -39.56
C PRO A 119 0.73 1.81 -40.64
N THR A 120 1.03 2.57 -41.69
CA THR A 120 1.86 2.10 -42.81
C THR A 120 3.36 2.05 -42.50
N GLY A 121 3.77 2.71 -41.39
CA GLY A 121 5.16 2.74 -40.92
C GLY A 121 5.51 1.52 -40.07
N ASN A 122 6.46 0.68 -40.51
CA ASN A 122 6.88 -0.49 -39.76
C ASN A 122 7.32 -0.16 -38.30
N LEU A 123 7.95 0.99 -38.09
CA LEU A 123 8.37 1.40 -36.75
C LEU A 123 7.15 1.80 -35.87
N GLU A 124 6.18 2.49 -36.45
CA GLU A 124 4.99 2.97 -35.75
C GLU A 124 4.13 1.79 -35.28
N ILE A 125 3.83 0.84 -36.17
CA ILE A 125 3.06 -0.36 -35.78
C ILE A 125 3.80 -1.19 -34.73
N THR A 126 5.13 -1.32 -34.85
CA THR A 126 5.93 -2.05 -33.85
C THR A 126 5.82 -1.40 -32.47
N VAL A 127 5.95 -0.07 -32.39
CA VAL A 127 5.83 0.68 -31.12
C VAL A 127 4.43 0.49 -30.53
N ILE A 128 3.38 0.61 -31.33
CA ILE A 128 2.00 0.45 -30.86
C ILE A 128 1.73 -0.97 -30.37
N MET A 129 2.10 -1.99 -31.13
CA MET A 129 1.86 -3.39 -30.76
C MET A 129 2.66 -3.80 -29.51
N VAL A 130 3.91 -3.38 -29.40
CA VAL A 130 4.72 -3.62 -28.19
C VAL A 130 4.13 -2.88 -26.99
N ALA A 131 3.76 -1.61 -27.14
CA ALA A 131 3.16 -0.84 -26.06
C ALA A 131 1.80 -1.42 -25.64
N ALA A 132 0.97 -1.88 -26.59
CA ALA A 132 -0.31 -2.52 -26.34
C ALA A 132 -0.13 -3.84 -25.59
N GLY A 133 0.80 -4.68 -26.03
CA GLY A 133 1.12 -5.94 -25.37
C GLY A 133 1.66 -5.75 -23.96
N LEU A 134 2.54 -4.76 -23.74
CA LEU A 134 3.06 -4.41 -22.42
C LEU A 134 1.98 -3.79 -21.52
N SER A 135 1.12 -2.92 -22.04
CA SER A 135 -0.01 -2.40 -21.29
C SER A 135 -0.99 -3.50 -20.89
N ALA A 136 -1.29 -4.42 -21.81
CA ALA A 136 -2.12 -5.59 -21.52
C ALA A 136 -1.48 -6.51 -20.48
N LEU A 137 -0.19 -6.84 -20.63
CA LEU A 137 0.56 -7.66 -19.67
C LEU A 137 0.48 -7.05 -18.26
N VAL A 138 0.93 -5.81 -18.13
CA VAL A 138 1.04 -5.15 -16.83
C VAL A 138 -0.34 -4.84 -16.25
N GLY A 139 -1.28 -4.37 -17.08
CA GLY A 139 -2.61 -3.96 -16.62
C GLY A 139 -3.47 -5.13 -16.14
N TRP A 140 -3.56 -6.24 -16.89
CA TRP A 140 -4.33 -7.42 -16.47
C TRP A 140 -3.67 -8.17 -15.31
N MET A 141 -2.33 -8.25 -15.29
CA MET A 141 -1.58 -8.77 -14.16
C MET A 141 -1.84 -7.94 -12.88
N THR A 142 -1.86 -6.61 -13.01
CA THR A 142 -2.15 -5.70 -11.89
C THR A 142 -3.58 -5.88 -11.41
N LEU A 143 -4.57 -6.03 -12.29
CA LEU A 143 -5.96 -6.27 -11.90
C LEU A 143 -6.10 -7.54 -11.03
N THR A 144 -5.67 -8.67 -11.57
CA THR A 144 -5.84 -9.96 -10.88
C THR A 144 -4.99 -10.07 -9.63
N GLY A 145 -3.76 -9.55 -9.66
CA GLY A 145 -2.87 -9.44 -8.50
C GLY A 145 -3.46 -8.57 -7.40
N SER A 146 -4.03 -7.43 -7.75
CA SER A 146 -4.67 -6.49 -6.81
C SER A 146 -5.94 -7.05 -6.18
N LEU A 147 -6.77 -7.74 -6.94
CA LEU A 147 -7.94 -8.44 -6.39
C LEU A 147 -7.52 -9.49 -5.36
N LEU A 148 -6.50 -10.28 -5.68
CA LEU A 148 -6.00 -11.28 -4.74
C LEU A 148 -5.34 -10.65 -3.51
N ALA A 149 -4.58 -9.54 -3.68
CA ALA A 149 -4.00 -8.79 -2.58
C ALA A 149 -5.08 -8.22 -1.65
N MET A 150 -6.14 -7.63 -2.21
CA MET A 150 -7.30 -7.15 -1.44
C MET A 150 -7.93 -8.27 -0.60
N TYR A 151 -8.16 -9.46 -1.17
CA TYR A 151 -8.71 -10.59 -0.43
C TYR A 151 -7.78 -11.10 0.67
N LYS A 152 -6.47 -11.08 0.44
CA LYS A 152 -5.46 -11.43 1.46
C LYS A 152 -5.41 -10.42 2.59
N LEU A 153 -5.50 -9.13 2.31
CA LEU A 153 -5.57 -8.07 3.31
C LEU A 153 -6.83 -8.22 4.18
N LYS A 154 -7.97 -8.55 3.59
CA LYS A 154 -9.21 -8.88 4.30
C LYS A 154 -9.13 -10.15 5.16
N GLY A 155 -8.12 -11.00 4.94
CA GLY A 155 -7.97 -12.31 5.59
C GLY A 155 -8.84 -13.41 5.00
N GLY A 156 -9.59 -13.15 3.93
CA GLY A 156 -10.45 -14.11 3.25
C GLY A 156 -11.59 -13.49 2.48
N VAL A 157 -12.40 -14.33 1.89
CA VAL A 157 -13.59 -13.94 1.13
C VAL A 157 -14.82 -14.71 1.62
N SER A 158 -15.95 -14.03 1.72
CA SER A 158 -17.24 -14.70 1.99
C SER A 158 -17.85 -15.18 0.68
N VAL A 159 -17.92 -16.50 0.49
CA VAL A 159 -18.55 -17.13 -0.66
C VAL A 159 -19.74 -17.95 -0.16
N PHE A 160 -20.95 -17.65 -0.65
CA PHE A 160 -22.20 -18.28 -0.23
C PHE A 160 -22.37 -18.36 1.31
N GLY A 161 -21.99 -17.28 2.03
CA GLY A 161 -22.13 -17.21 3.49
C GLY A 161 -21.05 -17.97 4.28
N LYS A 162 -20.10 -18.63 3.61
CA LYS A 162 -18.94 -19.27 4.24
C LYS A 162 -17.71 -18.38 4.07
N TRP A 163 -16.98 -18.15 5.17
CA TRP A 163 -15.71 -17.43 5.14
C TRP A 163 -14.59 -18.37 4.70
N ILE A 164 -14.00 -18.10 3.56
CA ILE A 164 -12.88 -18.87 3.01
C ILE A 164 -11.61 -18.03 3.20
N LYS A 165 -10.67 -18.53 4.00
CA LYS A 165 -9.36 -17.90 4.14
C LYS A 165 -8.59 -18.01 2.82
N THR A 166 -7.97 -16.91 2.39
CA THR A 166 -7.09 -16.92 1.23
C THR A 166 -5.82 -17.74 1.53
N PRO A 167 -5.55 -18.79 0.77
CA PRO A 167 -4.36 -19.60 1.00
C PRO A 167 -3.10 -18.82 0.66
N THR A 168 -2.03 -19.05 1.44
CA THR A 168 -0.67 -18.70 1.05
C THR A 168 -0.03 -19.97 0.50
N TRP A 169 -0.01 -20.11 -0.83
CA TRP A 169 0.48 -21.31 -1.48
C TRP A 169 1.54 -20.93 -2.52
N GLY A 170 2.76 -21.44 -2.36
CA GLY A 170 3.89 -21.05 -3.20
C GLY A 170 4.98 -22.13 -3.24
N PRO A 171 4.73 -23.29 -3.89
CA PRO A 171 5.78 -24.28 -4.05
C PRO A 171 6.92 -23.74 -4.94
N PRO A 172 8.17 -24.20 -4.75
CA PRO A 172 9.34 -23.69 -5.49
C PRO A 172 9.23 -23.78 -7.01
N TRP A 173 8.50 -24.77 -7.53
CA TRP A 173 8.27 -24.93 -8.98
C TRP A 173 7.41 -23.81 -9.60
N LEU A 174 6.74 -22.98 -8.78
CA LEU A 174 5.96 -21.86 -9.26
C LEU A 174 6.84 -20.74 -9.83
N ASN A 175 8.07 -20.62 -9.36
CA ASN A 175 8.99 -19.57 -9.82
C ASN A 175 9.39 -19.72 -11.30
N PRO A 176 9.84 -20.90 -11.77
CA PRO A 176 10.05 -21.11 -13.21
C PRO A 176 8.77 -20.92 -14.03
N VAL A 177 7.58 -21.25 -13.50
CA VAL A 177 6.31 -21.00 -14.19
C VAL A 177 6.08 -19.50 -14.40
N LYS A 178 6.34 -18.64 -13.39
CA LYS A 178 6.26 -17.18 -13.55
C LYS A 178 7.14 -16.70 -14.71
N VAL A 179 8.38 -17.17 -14.78
CA VAL A 179 9.32 -16.78 -15.84
C VAL A 179 8.83 -17.26 -17.21
N LEU A 180 8.35 -18.50 -17.30
CA LEU A 180 7.81 -19.06 -18.56
C LEU A 180 6.58 -18.26 -19.04
N LEU A 181 5.67 -17.84 -18.14
CA LEU A 181 4.53 -17.02 -18.50
C LEU A 181 4.95 -15.65 -19.06
N VAL A 182 5.96 -15.01 -18.47
CA VAL A 182 6.51 -13.74 -18.97
C VAL A 182 7.12 -13.93 -20.36
N ILE A 183 7.92 -14.98 -20.56
CA ILE A 183 8.52 -15.30 -21.86
C ILE A 183 7.42 -15.60 -22.90
N ALA A 184 6.38 -16.36 -22.53
CA ALA A 184 5.26 -16.65 -23.42
C ALA A 184 4.55 -15.37 -23.89
N VAL A 185 4.31 -14.41 -22.97
CA VAL A 185 3.73 -13.11 -23.35
C VAL A 185 4.68 -12.34 -24.27
N ALA A 186 5.98 -12.31 -23.99
CA ALA A 186 6.96 -11.62 -24.83
C ALA A 186 6.98 -12.21 -26.28
N VAL A 187 6.90 -13.54 -26.41
CA VAL A 187 6.78 -14.20 -27.70
C VAL A 187 5.48 -13.86 -28.41
N LEU A 188 4.35 -13.84 -27.69
CA LEU A 188 3.05 -13.47 -28.27
C LEU A 188 3.03 -12.00 -28.72
N ILE A 189 3.65 -11.09 -27.98
CA ILE A 189 3.82 -9.68 -28.37
C ILE A 189 4.63 -9.62 -29.69
N TYR A 190 5.74 -10.37 -29.78
CA TYR A 190 6.55 -10.41 -30.97
C TYR A 190 5.75 -10.94 -32.19
N LEU A 191 5.02 -12.03 -32.03
CA LEU A 191 4.17 -12.59 -33.09
C LEU A 191 3.02 -11.63 -33.49
N SER A 192 2.50 -10.85 -32.56
CA SER A 192 1.45 -9.88 -32.86
C SER A 192 1.92 -8.68 -33.70
N ILE A 193 3.23 -8.44 -33.81
CA ILE A 193 3.78 -7.41 -34.73
C ILE A 193 3.65 -7.86 -36.17
N ASP A 194 3.89 -9.14 -36.45
CA ASP A 194 3.81 -9.70 -37.81
C ASP A 194 2.35 -9.91 -38.24
N GLU A 195 1.46 -10.24 -37.30
CA GLU A 195 0.03 -10.49 -37.55
C GLU A 195 -0.85 -9.66 -36.61
N PRO A 196 -0.95 -8.33 -36.79
CA PRO A 196 -1.66 -7.44 -35.87
C PRO A 196 -3.17 -7.67 -35.82
N THR A 197 -3.74 -8.35 -36.81
CA THR A 197 -5.17 -8.68 -36.90
C THR A 197 -5.54 -10.01 -36.21
N ASN A 198 -4.57 -10.75 -35.71
CA ASN A 198 -4.81 -12.06 -35.12
C ASN A 198 -5.32 -11.96 -33.67
N THR A 199 -6.64 -12.10 -33.50
CA THR A 199 -7.33 -12.02 -32.21
C THR A 199 -6.84 -13.06 -31.19
N THR A 200 -6.31 -14.21 -31.66
CA THR A 200 -5.85 -15.30 -30.78
C THR A 200 -4.67 -14.86 -29.93
N TYR A 201 -3.72 -14.11 -30.49
CA TYR A 201 -2.57 -13.60 -29.74
C TYR A 201 -3.03 -12.65 -28.64
N LEU A 202 -3.95 -11.73 -28.95
CA LEU A 202 -4.48 -10.77 -27.99
C LEU A 202 -5.16 -11.45 -26.78
N TRP A 203 -6.10 -12.38 -27.04
CA TRP A 203 -6.78 -13.12 -25.98
C TRP A 203 -5.84 -14.01 -25.17
N SER A 204 -4.80 -14.56 -25.82
CA SER A 204 -3.77 -15.33 -25.15
C SER A 204 -2.93 -14.46 -24.22
N ILE A 205 -2.53 -13.26 -24.66
CA ILE A 205 -1.81 -12.29 -23.80
C ILE A 205 -2.66 -11.95 -22.58
N ILE A 206 -3.95 -11.62 -22.74
CA ILE A 206 -4.86 -11.30 -21.64
C ILE A 206 -4.96 -12.47 -20.65
N GLY A 207 -5.22 -13.68 -21.14
CA GLY A 207 -5.39 -14.87 -20.30
C GLY A 207 -4.12 -15.20 -19.49
N ILE A 208 -2.96 -15.18 -20.13
CA ILE A 208 -1.66 -15.44 -19.49
C ILE A 208 -1.33 -14.34 -18.49
N SER A 209 -1.61 -13.08 -18.80
CA SER A 209 -1.36 -11.94 -17.90
C SER A 209 -2.24 -12.01 -16.65
N CYS A 210 -3.52 -12.37 -16.79
CA CYS A 210 -4.41 -12.63 -15.66
C CYS A 210 -3.89 -13.76 -14.76
N LEU A 211 -3.44 -14.86 -15.37
CA LEU A 211 -2.85 -15.98 -14.63
C LEU A 211 -1.56 -15.57 -13.91
N LEU A 212 -0.70 -14.80 -14.57
CA LEU A 212 0.55 -14.30 -14.00
C LEU A 212 0.30 -13.45 -12.75
N GLY A 213 -0.70 -12.56 -12.75
CA GLY A 213 -1.05 -11.75 -11.58
C GLY A 213 -1.48 -12.61 -10.38
N LEU A 214 -2.27 -13.66 -10.61
CA LEU A 214 -2.65 -14.61 -9.56
C LEU A 214 -1.45 -15.38 -9.03
N VAL A 215 -0.63 -15.94 -9.91
CA VAL A 215 0.55 -16.75 -9.56
C VAL A 215 1.62 -15.90 -8.86
N LEU A 216 1.72 -14.61 -9.20
CA LEU A 216 2.65 -13.67 -8.56
C LEU A 216 2.30 -13.43 -7.11
N VAL A 217 1.03 -13.12 -6.81
CA VAL A 217 0.59 -12.69 -5.47
C VAL A 217 0.22 -13.87 -4.57
N LEU A 218 -0.14 -15.02 -5.13
CA LEU A 218 -0.58 -16.20 -4.36
C LEU A 218 0.41 -16.66 -3.28
N PRO A 219 1.74 -16.74 -3.53
CA PRO A 219 2.70 -17.19 -2.52
C PRO A 219 3.03 -16.15 -1.45
N ILE A 220 2.68 -14.87 -1.65
CA ILE A 220 3.12 -13.78 -0.79
C ILE A 220 2.29 -13.73 0.49
N GLY A 221 2.96 -13.63 1.64
CA GLY A 221 2.34 -13.55 2.96
C GLY A 221 1.79 -12.16 3.30
N GLY A 222 0.98 -12.09 4.36
CA GLY A 222 0.37 -10.83 4.82
C GLY A 222 1.38 -9.76 5.25
N ALA A 223 2.55 -10.17 5.77
CA ALA A 223 3.62 -9.24 6.15
C ALA A 223 4.18 -8.44 4.97
N ASP A 224 4.30 -9.08 3.81
CA ASP A 224 4.84 -8.48 2.58
C ASP A 224 3.79 -7.73 1.75
N MET A 225 2.50 -7.77 2.14
CA MET A 225 1.42 -7.12 1.40
C MET A 225 1.63 -5.61 1.20
N PRO A 226 2.16 -4.83 2.14
CA PRO A 226 2.45 -3.41 1.91
C PRO A 226 3.39 -3.19 0.71
N VAL A 227 4.43 -4.02 0.57
CA VAL A 227 5.37 -3.98 -0.57
C VAL A 227 4.65 -4.32 -1.87
N VAL A 228 3.80 -5.36 -1.84
CA VAL A 228 3.02 -5.78 -3.02
C VAL A 228 2.05 -4.69 -3.48
N VAL A 229 1.34 -4.05 -2.55
CA VAL A 229 0.40 -2.95 -2.88
C VAL A 229 1.15 -1.78 -3.52
N SER A 230 2.33 -1.42 -3.00
CA SER A 230 3.18 -0.38 -3.59
C SER A 230 3.69 -0.75 -4.99
N LEU A 231 4.10 -2.02 -5.18
CA LEU A 231 4.51 -2.53 -6.48
C LEU A 231 3.37 -2.50 -7.49
N LEU A 232 2.17 -2.96 -7.11
CA LEU A 232 0.99 -2.95 -7.97
C LEU A 232 0.57 -1.51 -8.35
N ASN A 233 0.76 -0.54 -7.45
CA ASN A 233 0.58 0.87 -7.77
C ASN A 233 1.58 1.34 -8.82
N SER A 234 2.86 0.98 -8.69
CA SER A 234 3.88 1.27 -9.71
C SER A 234 3.51 0.65 -11.06
N LEU A 235 3.09 -0.60 -11.07
CA LEU A 235 2.70 -1.31 -12.28
C LEU A 235 1.48 -0.67 -12.96
N SER A 236 0.48 -0.19 -12.20
CA SER A 236 -0.65 0.55 -12.79
C SER A 236 -0.21 1.85 -13.47
N GLY A 237 0.76 2.58 -12.89
CA GLY A 237 1.36 3.75 -13.52
C GLY A 237 2.13 3.41 -14.81
N ILE A 238 2.89 2.32 -14.80
CA ILE A 238 3.63 1.83 -15.98
C ILE A 238 2.65 1.44 -17.10
N ALA A 239 1.55 0.74 -16.77
CA ALA A 239 0.51 0.40 -17.75
C ALA A 239 -0.10 1.65 -18.39
N ALA A 240 -0.39 2.70 -17.58
CA ALA A 240 -0.87 3.97 -18.09
C ALA A 240 0.13 4.67 -19.01
N ALA A 241 1.45 4.61 -18.69
CA ALA A 241 2.47 5.17 -19.58
C ALA A 241 2.51 4.46 -20.93
N PHE A 242 2.44 3.12 -20.96
CA PHE A 242 2.37 2.37 -22.22
C PHE A 242 1.10 2.70 -23.00
N THR A 243 -0.03 2.84 -22.35
CA THR A 243 -1.27 3.30 -22.99
C THR A 243 -1.10 4.69 -23.60
N GLY A 244 -0.39 5.59 -22.93
CA GLY A 244 -0.06 6.91 -23.46
C GLY A 244 0.73 6.87 -24.79
N PHE A 245 1.63 5.90 -24.96
CA PHE A 245 2.33 5.68 -26.24
C PHE A 245 1.40 5.23 -27.35
N ILE A 246 0.40 4.40 -27.03
CA ILE A 246 -0.56 3.89 -28.02
C ILE A 246 -1.44 5.01 -28.57
N ILE A 247 -1.99 5.82 -27.66
CA ILE A 247 -2.93 6.91 -28.04
C ILE A 247 -2.23 8.25 -28.32
N GLY A 248 -0.88 8.30 -28.31
CA GLY A 248 -0.11 9.52 -28.56
C GLY A 248 -0.30 10.62 -27.51
N ASN A 249 -0.70 10.27 -26.26
CA ASN A 249 -0.97 11.25 -25.20
C ASN A 249 0.23 11.43 -24.29
N SER A 250 0.97 12.53 -24.49
CA SER A 250 2.19 12.85 -23.70
C SER A 250 1.90 13.08 -22.21
N ALA A 251 0.72 13.63 -21.86
CA ALA A 251 0.36 13.83 -20.45
C ALA A 251 0.22 12.48 -19.73
N LEU A 252 -0.40 11.48 -20.37
CA LEU A 252 -0.54 10.14 -19.82
C LEU A 252 0.80 9.42 -19.71
N ILE A 253 1.70 9.60 -20.70
CA ILE A 253 3.07 9.07 -20.63
C ILE A 253 3.81 9.65 -19.41
N ILE A 254 3.80 10.97 -19.25
CA ILE A 254 4.51 11.63 -18.16
C ILE A 254 3.90 11.27 -16.80
N ALA A 255 2.57 11.40 -16.65
CA ALA A 255 1.90 11.08 -15.39
C ALA A 255 2.07 9.60 -15.01
N GLY A 256 1.90 8.68 -15.95
CA GLY A 256 2.09 7.26 -15.75
C GLY A 256 3.52 6.90 -15.37
N SER A 257 4.52 7.50 -16.04
CA SER A 257 5.94 7.30 -15.73
C SER A 257 6.31 7.83 -14.34
N LEU A 258 5.78 8.99 -13.94
CA LEU A 258 5.99 9.55 -12.60
C LEU A 258 5.41 8.66 -11.51
N VAL A 259 4.17 8.19 -11.68
CA VAL A 259 3.52 7.28 -10.73
C VAL A 259 4.24 5.94 -10.69
N GLY A 260 4.63 5.40 -11.86
CA GLY A 260 5.40 4.18 -11.97
C GLY A 260 6.73 4.26 -11.23
N ALA A 261 7.50 5.31 -11.47
CA ALA A 261 8.80 5.54 -10.83
C ALA A 261 8.66 5.76 -9.32
N SER A 262 7.74 6.63 -8.88
CA SER A 262 7.54 6.92 -7.46
C SER A 262 7.07 5.68 -6.67
N GLY A 263 6.16 4.88 -7.24
CA GLY A 263 5.70 3.63 -6.65
C GLY A 263 6.82 2.58 -6.55
N LEU A 264 7.71 2.51 -7.55
CA LEU A 264 8.85 1.60 -7.53
C LEU A 264 9.89 2.03 -6.46
N ILE A 265 10.20 3.32 -6.37
CA ILE A 265 11.08 3.87 -5.34
C ILE A 265 10.53 3.55 -3.95
N LEU A 266 9.22 3.78 -3.72
CA LEU A 266 8.56 3.45 -2.46
C LEU A 266 8.65 1.96 -2.15
N THR A 267 8.46 1.10 -3.17
CA THR A 267 8.61 -0.36 -3.04
C THR A 267 10.02 -0.73 -2.54
N PHE A 268 11.07 -0.14 -3.11
CA PHE A 268 12.44 -0.39 -2.66
C PHE A 268 12.71 0.14 -1.25
N ILE A 269 12.21 1.31 -0.89
CA ILE A 269 12.33 1.87 0.47
C ILE A 269 11.69 0.90 1.47
N MET A 270 10.50 0.38 1.17
CA MET A 270 9.81 -0.58 2.04
C MET A 270 10.56 -1.92 2.13
N CYS A 271 11.09 -2.42 1.01
CA CYS A 271 11.93 -3.61 1.01
C CYS A 271 13.16 -3.42 1.93
N LYS A 272 13.82 -2.25 1.85
CA LYS A 272 14.95 -1.90 2.72
C LYS A 272 14.53 -1.85 4.19
N ALA A 273 13.39 -1.22 4.50
CA ALA A 273 12.86 -1.14 5.87
C ALA A 273 12.48 -2.51 6.46
N MET A 274 12.28 -3.52 5.62
CA MET A 274 12.03 -4.91 6.02
C MET A 274 13.28 -5.79 5.95
N ASN A 275 14.44 -5.23 5.62
CA ASN A 275 15.68 -5.95 5.31
C ASN A 275 15.49 -7.10 4.32
N ARG A 276 14.72 -6.86 3.25
CA ARG A 276 14.42 -7.83 2.19
C ARG A 276 14.67 -7.22 0.83
N THR A 277 15.04 -8.05 -0.12
CA THR A 277 15.06 -7.62 -1.52
C THR A 277 13.68 -7.81 -2.15
N LEU A 278 13.37 -7.05 -3.20
CA LEU A 278 12.14 -7.24 -3.98
C LEU A 278 12.07 -8.66 -4.56
N ALA A 279 13.20 -9.22 -4.97
CA ALA A 279 13.28 -10.61 -5.44
C ALA A 279 12.90 -11.61 -4.33
N ASP A 280 13.30 -11.36 -3.08
CA ASP A 280 12.89 -12.21 -1.97
C ASP A 280 11.38 -12.16 -1.74
N VAL A 281 10.77 -10.98 -1.82
CA VAL A 281 9.31 -10.82 -1.68
C VAL A 281 8.55 -11.56 -2.79
N LEU A 282 9.02 -11.49 -4.03
CA LEU A 282 8.33 -12.07 -5.19
C LEU A 282 8.58 -13.57 -5.38
N PHE A 283 9.75 -14.08 -4.97
CA PHE A 283 10.20 -15.45 -5.29
C PHE A 283 10.44 -16.32 -4.06
N LYS A 284 10.68 -15.75 -2.88
CA LYS A 284 10.80 -16.49 -1.62
C LYS A 284 9.54 -16.25 -0.80
N SER A 285 8.66 -17.26 -0.76
CA SER A 285 7.51 -17.22 0.15
C SER A 285 7.97 -17.09 1.61
N PHE A 286 7.35 -16.20 2.38
CA PHE A 286 7.35 -16.23 3.85
C PHE A 286 6.46 -17.42 4.29
N GLY A 287 6.96 -18.59 4.10
CA GLY A 287 6.37 -19.85 4.49
C GLY A 287 7.48 -20.70 5.07
N GLY A 288 8.20 -20.14 5.99
CA GLY A 288 8.90 -20.96 6.96
C GLY A 288 7.80 -21.73 7.68
N THR A 289 7.74 -23.04 7.45
CA THR A 289 7.28 -24.00 8.42
C THR A 289 8.25 -23.96 9.62
N GLY A 290 8.45 -22.78 10.19
CA GLY A 290 8.91 -22.69 11.56
C GLY A 290 7.79 -23.36 12.34
N GLU A 291 8.06 -24.53 12.89
CA GLU A 291 7.28 -25.08 13.98
C GLU A 291 6.98 -23.88 14.88
N LYS A 292 5.69 -23.64 15.13
CA LYS A 292 5.30 -22.70 16.19
C LYS A 292 5.93 -23.28 17.44
N GLU A 293 7.11 -22.78 17.82
CA GLU A 293 7.61 -23.04 19.16
C GLU A 293 6.46 -22.67 20.08
N SER A 294 5.97 -23.68 20.79
CA SER A 294 4.94 -23.48 21.80
C SER A 294 5.60 -22.61 22.87
N LEU A 295 5.28 -21.32 22.84
CA LEU A 295 5.79 -20.37 23.82
C LEU A 295 5.37 -20.85 25.20
N THR A 296 6.33 -21.39 25.94
CA THR A 296 6.17 -21.78 27.36
C THR A 296 6.40 -20.58 28.28
N ARG A 297 6.86 -19.43 27.72
CA ARG A 297 7.13 -18.22 28.49
C ARG A 297 5.83 -17.50 28.83
N THR A 298 5.70 -17.11 30.08
CA THR A 298 4.55 -16.35 30.61
C THR A 298 5.04 -15.05 31.23
N LYS A 299 4.21 -14.00 31.10
CA LYS A 299 4.42 -12.72 31.79
C LYS A 299 3.11 -12.32 32.45
N VAL A 300 3.19 -11.83 33.67
CA VAL A 300 2.02 -11.32 34.41
C VAL A 300 1.62 -9.97 33.79
N GLY A 301 0.31 -9.75 33.63
CA GLY A 301 -0.22 -8.44 33.19
C GLY A 301 -0.21 -7.44 34.34
N SER A 302 -0.01 -6.17 33.99
CA SER A 302 -0.18 -5.01 34.87
C SER A 302 -1.59 -4.42 34.74
N ASP A 303 -1.99 -3.61 35.71
CA ASP A 303 -3.27 -2.90 35.69
C ASP A 303 -3.08 -1.48 35.08
N PRO A 304 -4.09 -0.90 34.41
CA PRO A 304 -4.06 0.50 33.96
C PRO A 304 -3.73 1.50 35.08
N ASP A 305 -4.21 1.27 36.30
CA ASP A 305 -3.95 2.16 37.45
C ASP A 305 -2.47 2.14 37.85
N GLU A 306 -1.83 0.96 37.83
CA GLU A 306 -0.40 0.81 38.09
C GLU A 306 0.45 1.55 37.04
N VAL A 307 0.07 1.46 35.79
CA VAL A 307 0.73 2.16 34.68
C VAL A 307 0.51 3.68 34.79
N ALA A 308 -0.68 4.13 35.16
CA ALA A 308 -0.98 5.55 35.33
C ALA A 308 -0.12 6.18 36.46
N MET A 309 0.02 5.49 37.59
CA MET A 309 0.90 5.94 38.68
C MET A 309 2.38 6.00 38.26
N MET A 310 2.82 5.13 37.38
CA MET A 310 4.20 5.14 36.88
C MET A 310 4.44 6.29 35.88
N ILE A 311 3.41 6.69 35.11
CA ILE A 311 3.48 7.82 34.18
C ILE A 311 3.48 9.16 34.93
N ASP A 312 2.88 9.22 36.13
CA ASP A 312 2.96 10.40 36.99
C ASP A 312 4.42 10.75 37.31
N GLY A 313 4.86 11.88 36.84
CA GLY A 313 6.26 12.35 36.95
C GLY A 313 7.17 11.97 35.76
N ALA A 314 6.68 11.28 34.73
CA ALA A 314 7.42 11.08 33.49
C ALA A 314 7.54 12.40 32.71
N GLN A 315 8.76 12.78 32.35
CA GLN A 315 9.02 14.00 31.56
C GLN A 315 8.87 13.76 30.06
N LYS A 316 9.23 12.56 29.60
CA LYS A 316 9.22 12.21 28.17
C LYS A 316 8.58 10.84 27.94
N VAL A 317 7.53 10.84 27.14
CA VAL A 317 6.81 9.62 26.71
C VAL A 317 6.87 9.46 25.21
N ILE A 318 7.29 8.28 24.71
CA ILE A 318 7.28 7.97 23.31
C ILE A 318 6.24 6.86 23.05
N ILE A 319 5.27 7.16 22.19
CA ILE A 319 4.22 6.22 21.78
C ILE A 319 4.68 5.52 20.50
N VAL A 320 4.63 4.19 20.49
CA VAL A 320 5.00 3.34 19.35
C VAL A 320 3.74 2.69 18.80
N PRO A 321 3.08 3.29 17.78
CA PRO A 321 1.86 2.75 17.22
C PRO A 321 2.18 1.56 16.30
N GLY A 322 1.47 0.45 16.49
CA GLY A 322 1.55 -0.73 15.66
C GLY A 322 0.23 -1.07 15.00
N TYR A 323 0.21 -2.18 14.25
CA TYR A 323 -1.00 -2.65 13.56
C TYR A 323 -2.17 -2.93 14.52
N GLY A 324 -1.89 -3.31 15.78
CA GLY A 324 -2.94 -3.52 16.78
C GLY A 324 -3.71 -2.24 17.11
N MET A 325 -3.10 -1.06 17.03
CA MET A 325 -3.79 0.23 17.16
C MET A 325 -4.83 0.39 16.03
N ALA A 326 -4.47 0.04 14.80
CA ALA A 326 -5.37 0.09 13.66
C ALA A 326 -6.55 -0.88 13.83
N VAL A 327 -6.29 -2.12 14.27
CA VAL A 327 -7.33 -3.15 14.45
C VAL A 327 -8.32 -2.80 15.54
N SER A 328 -7.84 -2.25 16.66
CA SER A 328 -8.69 -1.82 17.78
C SER A 328 -9.32 -0.45 17.58
N GLN A 329 -8.91 0.28 16.52
CA GLN A 329 -9.37 1.64 16.23
C GLN A 329 -9.24 2.58 17.43
N CYS A 330 -8.11 2.50 18.15
CA CYS A 330 -7.89 3.27 19.38
C CYS A 330 -7.09 4.56 19.18
N GLN A 331 -6.87 5.01 17.93
CA GLN A 331 -6.10 6.23 17.63
C GLN A 331 -6.62 7.49 18.36
N HIS A 332 -7.94 7.61 18.55
CA HIS A 332 -8.54 8.72 19.27
C HIS A 332 -8.26 8.64 20.78
N GLN A 333 -8.33 7.44 21.38
CA GLN A 333 -7.98 7.22 22.79
C GLN A 333 -6.49 7.45 23.05
N VAL A 334 -5.64 7.10 22.07
CA VAL A 334 -4.20 7.36 22.13
C VAL A 334 -3.91 8.87 22.06
N LYS A 335 -4.62 9.60 21.22
CA LYS A 335 -4.53 11.08 21.18
C LYS A 335 -5.01 11.71 22.49
N GLU A 336 -6.18 11.28 22.99
CA GLU A 336 -6.71 11.74 24.28
C GLU A 336 -5.70 11.49 25.42
N PHE A 337 -5.07 10.30 25.44
CA PHE A 337 -4.01 9.98 26.40
C PHE A 337 -2.84 10.96 26.31
N ALA A 338 -2.34 11.23 25.11
CA ALA A 338 -1.23 12.15 24.89
C ALA A 338 -1.56 13.56 25.39
N ASP A 339 -2.77 14.04 25.11
CA ASP A 339 -3.22 15.35 25.56
C ASP A 339 -3.32 15.41 27.09
N LEU A 340 -3.92 14.39 27.70
CA LEU A 340 -4.10 14.30 29.16
C LEU A 340 -2.76 14.37 29.90
N ILE A 341 -1.75 13.58 29.48
CA ILE A 341 -0.46 13.60 30.19
C ILE A 341 0.33 14.89 29.90
N SER A 342 0.22 15.47 28.71
CA SER A 342 0.83 16.77 28.41
C SER A 342 0.19 17.91 29.21
N GLU A 343 -1.15 17.92 29.35
CA GLU A 343 -1.86 18.96 30.08
C GLU A 343 -1.70 18.82 31.62
N LYS A 344 -1.73 17.59 32.13
CA LYS A 344 -1.76 17.31 33.57
C LYS A 344 -0.38 17.27 34.20
N PHE A 345 0.60 16.67 33.48
CA PHE A 345 1.94 16.40 34.01
C PHE A 345 3.06 17.17 33.29
N ASP A 346 2.73 18.03 32.31
CA ASP A 346 3.69 18.77 31.47
C ASP A 346 4.68 17.81 30.74
N THR A 347 4.19 16.63 30.37
CA THR A 347 4.97 15.58 29.73
C THR A 347 5.13 15.85 28.24
N GLU A 348 6.37 15.76 27.73
CA GLU A 348 6.64 15.76 26.29
C GLU A 348 6.19 14.43 25.65
N VAL A 349 5.31 14.49 24.65
CA VAL A 349 4.82 13.29 23.94
C VAL A 349 5.23 13.31 22.49
N LYS A 350 5.86 12.21 22.03
CA LYS A 350 6.19 11.96 20.62
C LYS A 350 5.68 10.59 20.16
N TYR A 351 5.52 10.44 18.85
CA TYR A 351 5.10 9.18 18.23
C TYR A 351 6.23 8.66 17.34
N ALA A 352 6.69 7.44 17.61
CA ALA A 352 7.73 6.78 16.85
C ALA A 352 7.10 5.97 15.71
N ILE A 353 7.30 6.40 14.48
CA ILE A 353 6.68 5.81 13.30
C ILE A 353 7.67 4.88 12.61
N HIS A 354 7.32 3.60 12.56
CA HIS A 354 8.05 2.63 11.75
C HIS A 354 7.50 2.61 10.31
N PRO A 355 8.35 2.65 9.27
CA PRO A 355 7.91 2.78 7.87
C PRO A 355 7.04 1.63 7.37
N VAL A 356 7.15 0.43 7.98
CA VAL A 356 6.34 -0.74 7.62
C VAL A 356 5.29 -1.12 8.68
N ALA A 357 5.06 -0.27 9.68
CA ALA A 357 3.99 -0.50 10.64
C ALA A 357 2.62 -0.44 9.95
N GLY A 358 1.83 -1.52 10.06
CA GLY A 358 0.50 -1.58 9.46
C GLY A 358 0.38 -2.51 8.26
N ARG A 359 -0.46 -2.13 7.29
CA ARG A 359 -0.77 -2.91 6.08
C ARG A 359 -0.63 -2.13 4.77
N MET A 360 -0.23 -0.87 4.83
CA MET A 360 0.09 -0.03 3.69
C MET A 360 1.15 0.99 4.09
N PRO A 361 1.87 1.60 3.13
CA PRO A 361 2.77 2.72 3.40
C PRO A 361 2.06 3.85 4.14
N GLY A 362 2.68 4.38 5.20
CA GLY A 362 2.13 5.49 5.97
C GLY A 362 0.85 5.18 6.76
N HIS A 363 0.52 3.89 6.99
CA HIS A 363 -0.71 3.50 7.67
C HIS A 363 -0.88 4.17 9.05
N MET A 364 0.17 4.24 9.84
CA MET A 364 0.12 4.88 11.16
C MET A 364 -0.05 6.41 11.05
N ASN A 365 0.61 7.04 10.08
CA ASN A 365 0.47 8.48 9.82
C ASN A 365 -0.98 8.86 9.48
N VAL A 366 -1.66 8.04 8.66
CA VAL A 366 -3.07 8.28 8.28
C VAL A 366 -3.99 8.18 9.50
N LEU A 367 -3.83 7.14 10.34
CA LEU A 367 -4.65 6.95 11.54
C LEU A 367 -4.44 8.06 12.57
N LEU A 368 -3.19 8.46 12.79
CA LEU A 368 -2.87 9.53 13.74
C LEU A 368 -3.30 10.91 13.20
N ALA A 369 -3.24 11.13 11.90
CA ALA A 369 -3.81 12.32 11.27
C ALA A 369 -5.34 12.39 11.40
N GLU A 370 -6.04 11.24 11.29
CA GLU A 370 -7.49 11.14 11.54
C GLU A 370 -7.83 11.53 12.99
N ALA A 371 -6.96 11.17 13.95
CA ALA A 371 -7.10 11.55 15.35
C ALA A 371 -6.63 12.98 15.64
N ASN A 372 -6.25 13.77 14.61
CA ASN A 372 -5.74 15.13 14.73
C ASN A 372 -4.45 15.25 15.58
N VAL A 373 -3.57 14.24 15.51
CA VAL A 373 -2.23 14.34 16.09
C VAL A 373 -1.40 15.34 15.29
N PRO A 374 -0.74 16.33 15.93
CA PRO A 374 0.14 17.25 15.24
C PRO A 374 1.27 16.53 14.49
N TYR A 375 1.52 16.91 13.25
CA TYR A 375 2.56 16.25 12.43
C TYR A 375 3.97 16.40 13.02
N GLU A 376 4.20 17.44 13.82
CA GLU A 376 5.45 17.68 14.54
C GLU A 376 5.78 16.62 15.59
N GLN A 377 4.76 15.92 16.08
CA GLN A 377 4.90 14.83 17.05
C GLN A 377 5.13 13.47 16.36
N LEU A 378 4.89 13.37 15.04
CA LEU A 378 5.10 12.15 14.26
C LEU A 378 6.54 12.10 13.76
N ILE A 379 7.40 11.37 14.45
CA ILE A 379 8.83 11.30 14.17
C ILE A 379 9.15 9.93 13.53
N GLU A 380 9.94 9.96 12.46
CA GLU A 380 10.35 8.73 11.80
C GLU A 380 11.36 7.93 12.65
N MET A 381 11.37 6.61 12.48
CA MET A 381 12.18 5.67 13.25
C MET A 381 13.66 6.07 13.31
N ASP A 382 14.26 6.44 12.18
CA ASP A 382 15.69 6.75 12.09
C ASP A 382 16.08 7.99 12.93
N GLU A 383 15.15 8.91 13.14
CA GLU A 383 15.34 10.10 13.95
C GLU A 383 15.04 9.83 15.43
N ILE A 384 13.89 9.22 15.71
CA ILE A 384 13.39 9.02 17.08
C ILE A 384 14.20 7.99 17.88
N ASN A 385 14.87 7.03 17.21
CA ASN A 385 15.64 5.99 17.91
C ASN A 385 16.74 6.56 18.80
N SER A 386 17.31 7.70 18.44
CA SER A 386 18.33 8.39 19.26
C SER A 386 17.75 8.95 20.59
N GLU A 387 16.44 9.13 20.70
CA GLU A 387 15.77 9.73 21.85
C GLU A 387 15.29 8.69 22.90
N PHE A 388 15.22 7.39 22.55
CA PHE A 388 14.75 6.37 23.48
C PHE A 388 15.60 6.23 24.75
N PRO A 389 16.94 6.38 24.74
CA PRO A 389 17.72 6.34 25.98
C PRO A 389 17.36 7.42 27.00
N GLU A 390 16.78 8.55 26.56
CA GLU A 390 16.31 9.65 27.38
C GLU A 390 14.81 9.57 27.67
N CYS A 391 14.12 8.56 27.13
CA CYS A 391 12.68 8.37 27.28
C CYS A 391 12.38 7.67 28.61
N ASP A 392 11.50 8.28 29.41
CA ASP A 392 11.07 7.68 30.67
C ASP A 392 10.14 6.48 30.41
N VAL A 393 9.18 6.63 29.51
CA VAL A 393 8.19 5.59 29.21
C VAL A 393 7.98 5.43 27.71
N ALA A 394 8.22 4.24 27.19
CA ALA A 394 7.82 3.86 25.82
C ALA A 394 6.51 3.08 25.87
N ILE A 395 5.48 3.55 25.15
CA ILE A 395 4.18 2.87 25.10
C ILE A 395 3.98 2.22 23.73
N VAL A 396 4.08 0.90 23.68
CA VAL A 396 3.96 0.11 22.46
C VAL A 396 2.52 -0.38 22.30
N ILE A 397 1.83 0.04 21.23
CA ILE A 397 0.40 -0.25 21.03
C ILE A 397 0.23 -1.21 19.85
N GLY A 398 0.15 -2.50 20.17
CA GLY A 398 -0.10 -3.54 19.16
C GLY A 398 0.99 -3.67 18.09
N ALA A 399 2.23 -3.29 18.39
CA ALA A 399 3.42 -3.64 17.63
C ALA A 399 4.05 -4.94 18.12
N ASN A 400 4.83 -5.62 17.28
CA ASN A 400 5.59 -6.82 17.64
C ASN A 400 6.92 -6.83 16.89
N ASP A 401 6.95 -7.29 15.64
CA ASP A 401 8.19 -7.46 14.87
C ASP A 401 8.99 -6.16 14.72
N THR A 402 8.31 -5.02 14.62
CA THR A 402 8.90 -3.68 14.50
C THR A 402 9.60 -3.16 15.75
N THR A 403 9.47 -3.85 16.88
CA THR A 403 10.11 -3.51 18.16
C THR A 403 10.86 -4.71 18.76
N ASN A 404 11.12 -5.75 17.96
CA ASN A 404 11.69 -6.99 18.45
C ASN A 404 13.23 -6.93 18.45
N PRO A 405 13.90 -6.97 19.62
CA PRO A 405 15.36 -6.94 19.70
C PRO A 405 16.06 -8.10 18.99
N ALA A 406 15.36 -9.21 18.71
CA ALA A 406 15.90 -10.33 17.94
C ALA A 406 16.36 -9.90 16.52
N ALA A 407 15.86 -8.79 15.99
CA ALA A 407 16.34 -8.22 14.72
C ALA A 407 17.83 -7.87 14.73
N ARG A 408 18.41 -7.60 15.90
CA ARG A 408 19.84 -7.27 16.08
C ARG A 408 20.74 -8.51 16.20
N SER A 409 20.17 -9.70 16.38
CA SER A 409 20.95 -10.94 16.57
C SER A 409 21.72 -11.40 15.32
N GLY A 410 21.38 -10.90 14.15
CA GLY A 410 21.98 -11.30 12.88
C GLY A 410 21.51 -12.66 12.35
N GLU A 411 20.64 -13.36 13.09
CA GLU A 411 20.10 -14.67 12.74
C GLU A 411 18.56 -14.67 12.77
N GLY A 412 17.95 -15.55 11.99
CA GLY A 412 16.51 -15.74 11.96
C GLY A 412 15.74 -14.81 11.00
N PRO A 413 14.40 -14.90 11.00
CA PRO A 413 13.54 -14.21 10.03
C PRO A 413 13.56 -12.67 10.12
N LEU A 414 13.89 -12.12 11.29
CA LEU A 414 13.97 -10.67 11.54
C LEU A 414 15.39 -10.12 11.39
N ALA A 415 16.41 -10.96 11.15
CA ALA A 415 17.81 -10.55 11.14
C ALA A 415 18.06 -9.32 10.26
N GLY A 416 18.66 -8.27 10.83
CA GLY A 416 19.00 -7.03 10.16
C GLY A 416 17.82 -6.12 9.82
N MET A 417 16.60 -6.45 10.23
CA MET A 417 15.45 -5.55 10.09
C MET A 417 15.67 -4.32 10.98
N PRO A 418 15.56 -3.09 10.46
CA PRO A 418 15.52 -1.90 11.29
C PRO A 418 14.31 -1.98 12.24
N ILE A 419 14.49 -1.61 13.48
CA ILE A 419 13.44 -1.64 14.50
C ILE A 419 13.41 -0.33 15.29
N ILE A 420 12.30 -0.08 15.95
CA ILE A 420 12.19 0.98 16.95
C ILE A 420 12.82 0.48 18.24
N ASP A 421 13.77 1.23 18.78
CA ASP A 421 14.58 0.90 19.95
C ASP A 421 13.83 1.11 21.28
N ALA A 422 12.56 0.68 21.33
CA ALA A 422 11.72 0.82 22.52
C ALA A 422 12.33 0.18 23.77
N ASP A 423 13.17 -0.83 23.59
CA ASP A 423 13.92 -1.48 24.65
C ASP A 423 15.03 -0.60 25.25
N ALA A 424 15.38 0.53 24.67
CA ALA A 424 16.30 1.49 25.24
C ALA A 424 15.65 2.44 26.27
N ALA A 425 14.32 2.60 26.27
CA ALA A 425 13.60 3.41 27.24
C ALA A 425 13.75 2.87 28.68
N ARG A 426 13.55 3.72 29.69
CA ARG A 426 13.64 3.33 31.11
C ARG A 426 12.57 2.31 31.46
N THR A 427 11.33 2.56 31.07
CA THR A 427 10.19 1.66 31.23
C THR A 427 9.48 1.45 29.91
N VAL A 428 8.98 0.24 29.67
CA VAL A 428 8.22 -0.08 28.47
C VAL A 428 6.84 -0.58 28.86
N VAL A 429 5.80 0.03 28.33
CA VAL A 429 4.41 -0.42 28.48
C VAL A 429 3.95 -1.00 27.15
N ILE A 430 3.45 -2.24 27.18
CA ILE A 430 2.99 -2.91 25.96
C ILE A 430 1.51 -3.24 26.06
N ILE A 431 0.74 -2.72 25.14
CA ILE A 431 -0.71 -2.99 25.02
C ILE A 431 -0.91 -4.02 23.92
N LYS A 432 -1.31 -5.23 24.32
CA LYS A 432 -1.48 -6.36 23.41
C LYS A 432 -2.50 -7.36 23.95
N ARG A 433 -3.22 -8.06 23.06
CA ARG A 433 -4.22 -9.05 23.49
C ARG A 433 -3.64 -10.32 24.09
N SER A 434 -2.44 -10.69 23.66
CA SER A 434 -1.76 -11.93 24.11
C SER A 434 -0.28 -11.88 23.75
N LEU A 435 0.52 -12.80 24.26
CA LEU A 435 1.95 -12.97 23.92
C LEU A 435 2.17 -13.63 22.54
N SER A 436 1.13 -13.79 21.71
CA SER A 436 1.26 -14.42 20.39
C SER A 436 2.30 -13.71 19.53
N VAL A 437 3.06 -14.50 18.78
CA VAL A 437 4.09 -14.03 17.84
C VAL A 437 3.50 -13.12 16.75
N GLY A 438 4.36 -12.29 16.14
CA GLY A 438 4.04 -11.45 15.00
C GLY A 438 4.00 -12.23 13.67
N TYR A 439 4.09 -11.52 12.57
CA TYR A 439 4.11 -12.12 11.23
C TYR A 439 5.39 -12.93 10.96
N ALA A 440 6.51 -12.53 11.56
CA ALA A 440 7.78 -13.24 11.43
C ALA A 440 7.80 -14.59 12.16
N GLY A 441 6.80 -14.86 13.03
CA GLY A 441 6.72 -16.11 13.80
C GLY A 441 7.76 -16.23 14.91
N VAL A 442 8.43 -15.15 15.28
CA VAL A 442 9.49 -15.08 16.31
C VAL A 442 8.93 -14.51 17.60
N ASP A 443 9.34 -15.07 18.73
CA ASP A 443 9.02 -14.50 20.04
C ASP A 443 9.73 -13.16 20.25
N ASN A 444 9.17 -12.31 21.08
CA ASN A 444 9.71 -10.98 21.31
C ASN A 444 10.23 -10.84 22.74
N ASP A 445 11.54 -10.81 22.90
CA ASP A 445 12.20 -10.70 24.21
C ASP A 445 11.82 -9.42 24.94
N LEU A 446 11.45 -8.35 24.23
CA LEU A 446 10.98 -7.11 24.84
C LEU A 446 9.82 -7.33 25.83
N PHE A 447 8.94 -8.31 25.56
CA PHE A 447 7.77 -8.59 26.40
C PHE A 447 8.16 -9.15 27.78
N TYR A 448 9.31 -9.78 27.89
CA TYR A 448 9.75 -10.49 29.07
C TYR A 448 10.78 -9.71 29.92
N MET A 449 11.24 -8.55 29.44
CA MET A 449 12.18 -7.72 30.21
C MET A 449 11.56 -7.25 31.53
N ASP A 450 12.38 -7.11 32.58
CA ASP A 450 11.91 -6.68 33.90
C ASP A 450 11.27 -5.30 33.89
N LYS A 451 11.76 -4.40 33.04
CA LYS A 451 11.23 -3.06 32.85
C LYS A 451 9.97 -2.98 31.99
N THR A 452 9.46 -4.12 31.51
CA THR A 452 8.28 -4.17 30.66
C THR A 452 7.02 -4.48 31.45
N MET A 453 6.03 -3.61 31.35
CA MET A 453 4.68 -3.77 31.88
C MET A 453 3.74 -4.18 30.75
N MET A 454 2.94 -5.23 30.94
CA MET A 454 2.03 -5.75 29.92
C MET A 454 0.59 -5.41 30.27
N LEU A 455 -0.09 -4.63 29.44
CA LEU A 455 -1.54 -4.43 29.50
C LEU A 455 -2.22 -5.38 28.50
N PHE A 456 -2.71 -6.51 29.02
CA PHE A 456 -3.38 -7.51 28.21
C PHE A 456 -4.84 -7.17 27.96
N GLY A 457 -5.20 -6.90 26.72
CA GLY A 457 -6.58 -6.65 26.36
C GLY A 457 -6.73 -6.07 24.94
N ASP A 458 -7.96 -5.69 24.64
CA ASP A 458 -8.26 -4.91 23.45
C ASP A 458 -7.65 -3.50 23.57
N GLY A 459 -6.98 -3.04 22.51
CA GLY A 459 -6.24 -1.76 22.56
C GLY A 459 -7.13 -0.58 22.94
N LYS A 460 -8.37 -0.53 22.46
CA LYS A 460 -9.32 0.54 22.79
C LYS A 460 -9.74 0.49 24.27
N ALA A 461 -10.07 -0.71 24.75
CA ALA A 461 -10.46 -0.89 26.15
C ALA A 461 -9.32 -0.53 27.11
N MET A 462 -8.09 -0.98 26.82
CA MET A 462 -6.92 -0.69 27.66
C MET A 462 -6.55 0.79 27.64
N MET A 463 -6.56 1.45 26.48
CA MET A 463 -6.32 2.89 26.39
C MET A 463 -7.40 3.70 27.10
N THR A 464 -8.66 3.30 27.02
CA THR A 464 -9.75 3.97 27.74
C THR A 464 -9.59 3.79 29.25
N GLY A 465 -9.22 2.60 29.72
CA GLY A 465 -8.92 2.35 31.13
C GLY A 465 -7.77 3.22 31.62
N LEU A 466 -6.68 3.30 30.85
CA LEU A 466 -5.52 4.12 31.18
C LEU A 466 -5.87 5.63 31.23
N ASN A 467 -6.67 6.14 30.28
CA ASN A 467 -7.16 7.51 30.29
C ASN A 467 -7.99 7.82 31.54
N ASN A 468 -8.85 6.89 31.97
CA ASN A 468 -9.66 7.06 33.18
C ASN A 468 -8.77 7.06 34.42
N ALA A 469 -7.82 6.12 34.53
CA ALA A 469 -6.88 6.08 35.63
C ALA A 469 -6.06 7.37 35.75
N ILE A 470 -5.58 7.93 34.63
CA ILE A 470 -4.87 9.23 34.65
C ILE A 470 -5.78 10.40 35.08
N LYS A 471 -7.06 10.35 34.75
CA LYS A 471 -8.00 11.40 35.20
C LYS A 471 -8.24 11.37 36.71
N GLU A 472 -8.11 10.20 37.33
CA GLU A 472 -8.34 9.97 38.76
C GLU A 472 -7.14 10.33 39.64
N ILE A 473 -5.91 10.29 39.10
CA ILE A 473 -4.68 10.77 39.76
C ILE A 473 -4.68 12.28 39.81
#